data_9c9b397e68abf1621a2fcd530fd08d01
#
_entry.id   9c9b397e68abf1621a2fcd530fd08d01
#
_cell.length_a   1.000
_cell.length_b   1.000
_cell.length_c   1.000
_cell.angle_alpha   90.00
_cell.angle_beta   90.00
_cell.angle_gamma   90.00
#
_symmetry.space_group_name_H-M   'P 1'
#
loop_
_entity.id
_entity.type
_entity.pdbx_description
1 polymer ?
#
loop_
_entity_poly.entity_id
_entity_poly.type
_entity_poly.pdbx_seq_one_letter_code
_entity_poly.pdbx_strand_id
1 'polypeptide(L)'
;MGARKVIPGATNIFHILVCQCPTLMVTLTNGALTHQDEKQGTYEESVTVNGKTSWISTVNNTAIWYVPQFKEWAIGSALQIGTNWRGISSTGASEWDCPHLVPNSSWGYFNDAGWVTANFGDISVQCHMESEGSESKIINDNSNKP
;
A
#
# COMPACT_ATOMS: atom_id res chain seq x y z
N MET A 1 3.92 28.94 16.85
CA MET A 1 4.13 28.91 16.91
C MET A 1 4.15 28.80 16.73
N GLY A 2 4.00 28.36 16.65
CA GLY A 2 4.15 28.11 16.56
C GLY A 2 3.87 27.62 16.28
N ALA A 3 3.86 27.58 16.33
CA ALA A 3 3.75 27.14 16.21
C ALA A 3 3.35 26.76 16.11
N ARG A 4 3.33 26.67 16.36
CA ARG A 4 3.25 26.30 16.48
C ARG A 4 2.84 26.00 16.45
N LYS A 5 2.74 26.12 16.59
CA LYS A 5 2.59 25.83 16.76
C LYS A 5 2.13 25.52 16.70
N VAL A 6 2.11 25.64 16.76
CA VAL A 6 1.98 25.38 16.81
C VAL A 6 1.50 25.05 16.82
N ILE A 7 1.40 24.86 16.92
CA ILE A 7 1.11 24.59 16.99
C ILE A 7 0.84 24.21 17.10
N PRO A 8 0.94 24.06 17.24
CA PRO A 8 0.74 23.54 17.31
C PRO A 8 0.28 22.96 17.26
N GLY A 9 0.47 23.26 17.22
CA GLY A 9 0.32 21.99 17.55
C GLY A 9 -0.73 21.22 16.84
N ALA A 10 -1.89 21.49 17.01
CA ALA A 10 -2.95 20.77 16.41
C ALA A 10 -2.76 20.61 14.95
N THR A 11 -2.10 21.51 14.39
CA THR A 11 -1.92 21.46 12.99
C THR A 11 -1.18 20.26 12.53
N ASN A 12 -0.44 19.68 13.42
CA ASN A 12 0.33 18.56 13.04
C ASN A 12 -0.45 17.35 12.79
N ILE A 13 -1.64 17.31 13.22
CA ILE A 13 -2.42 16.16 13.12
C ILE A 13 -2.57 15.66 11.74
N PHE A 14 -2.56 16.54 10.78
CA PHE A 14 -2.68 16.08 9.47
C PHE A 14 -1.65 15.13 9.07
N HIS A 15 -0.45 15.35 9.55
CA HIS A 15 0.65 14.54 9.13
C HIS A 15 0.47 13.11 9.47
N ILE A 16 -0.22 12.87 10.54
CA ILE A 16 -0.40 11.54 11.01
C ILE A 16 -1.18 10.71 10.03
N LEU A 17 -2.03 11.36 9.27
CA LEU A 17 -2.86 10.66 8.34
C LEU A 17 -2.20 10.36 7.01
N VAL A 18 -1.01 10.87 6.81
CA VAL A 18 -0.33 10.64 5.56
C VAL A 18 0.41 9.33 5.63
N CYS A 19 0.24 8.51 4.63
CA CYS A 19 0.94 7.25 4.55
C CYS A 19 2.41 7.49 4.32
N GLN A 20 3.24 7.02 5.22
CA GLN A 20 4.67 7.22 5.09
C GLN A 20 5.35 5.91 4.74
N CYS A 21 5.17 5.49 3.53
CA CYS A 21 5.80 4.28 3.05
C CYS A 21 6.21 4.49 1.61
N PRO A 22 7.48 4.79 1.36
CA PRO A 22 7.92 5.07 -0.01
C PRO A 22 7.81 3.86 -0.93
N THR A 23 7.92 2.66 -0.39
CA THR A 23 7.87 1.47 -1.22
C THR A 23 6.96 0.44 -0.60
N LEU A 24 6.03 -0.07 -1.39
CA LEU A 24 5.14 -1.14 -0.96
C LEU A 24 5.48 -2.41 -1.72
N MET A 25 5.35 -3.54 -1.04
CA MET A 25 5.56 -4.83 -1.65
C MET A 25 4.26 -5.60 -1.63
N VAL A 26 3.78 -6.02 -2.78
CA VAL A 26 2.58 -6.84 -2.90
C VAL A 26 3.01 -8.28 -3.17
N THR A 27 2.58 -9.18 -2.31
CA THR A 27 2.87 -10.60 -2.47
C THR A 27 1.56 -11.34 -2.64
N LEU A 28 1.49 -12.17 -3.66
CA LEU A 28 0.29 -12.93 -3.97
C LEU A 28 0.60 -14.42 -3.96
N THR A 29 -0.37 -15.23 -3.51
CA THR A 29 -0.24 -16.68 -3.57
C THR A 29 -1.58 -17.27 -3.98
N ASN A 30 -1.55 -18.53 -4.36
CA ASN A 30 -2.75 -19.31 -4.69
C ASN A 30 -3.62 -18.62 -5.75
N GLY A 31 -4.93 -18.54 -5.52
CA GLY A 31 -5.83 -17.99 -6.52
C GLY A 31 -5.53 -16.55 -6.89
N ALA A 32 -5.12 -15.75 -5.91
CA ALA A 32 -4.80 -14.36 -6.19
C ALA A 32 -3.63 -14.27 -7.17
N LEU A 33 -2.64 -15.10 -6.98
CA LEU A 33 -1.50 -15.12 -7.89
C LEU A 33 -1.92 -15.64 -9.26
N THR A 34 -2.77 -16.66 -9.29
CA THR A 34 -3.21 -17.23 -10.54
C THR A 34 -3.94 -16.21 -11.41
N HIS A 35 -4.79 -15.40 -10.80
CA HIS A 35 -5.65 -14.50 -11.57
C HIS A 35 -5.15 -13.06 -11.66
N GLN A 36 -4.23 -12.67 -10.77
CA GLN A 36 -3.79 -11.28 -10.70
C GLN A 36 -2.27 -11.17 -10.63
N ASP A 37 -1.58 -12.07 -11.31
CA ASP A 37 -0.14 -12.19 -11.17
C ASP A 37 0.64 -10.92 -11.51
N GLU A 38 0.17 -10.13 -12.45
CA GLU A 38 0.92 -8.95 -12.83
C GLU A 38 0.93 -7.88 -11.73
N LYS A 39 0.12 -8.06 -10.70
CA LYS A 39 0.05 -7.10 -9.61
C LYS A 39 1.03 -7.39 -8.49
N GLN A 40 1.70 -8.52 -8.55
CA GLN A 40 2.72 -8.83 -7.55
C GLN A 40 3.97 -8.02 -7.80
N GLY A 41 4.62 -7.60 -6.76
CA GLY A 41 5.91 -6.93 -6.89
C GLY A 41 6.01 -5.65 -6.08
N THR A 42 6.97 -4.84 -6.44
CA THR A 42 7.33 -3.62 -5.72
C THR A 42 6.68 -2.41 -6.36
N TYR A 43 6.16 -1.53 -5.51
CA TYR A 43 5.48 -0.32 -5.95
C TYR A 43 6.12 0.87 -5.26
N GLU A 44 6.34 1.94 -6.00
CA GLU A 44 6.93 3.14 -5.43
C GLU A 44 5.94 4.27 -5.34
N GLU A 45 6.09 5.06 -4.30
CA GLU A 45 5.20 6.16 -4.02
C GLU A 45 5.10 7.10 -5.22
N SER A 46 3.89 7.55 -5.52
CA SER A 46 3.64 8.42 -6.64
C SER A 46 2.79 9.59 -6.18
N VAL A 47 1.95 10.13 -7.05
CA VAL A 47 1.18 11.32 -6.75
C VAL A 47 -0.04 11.00 -5.92
N THR A 48 -0.67 12.04 -5.41
CA THR A 48 -1.94 11.91 -4.68
C THR A 48 -3.05 11.62 -5.68
N VAL A 49 -3.86 10.60 -5.37
CA VAL A 49 -4.99 10.23 -6.18
C VAL A 49 -6.18 10.04 -5.25
N ASN A 50 -7.27 10.71 -5.55
CA ASN A 50 -8.48 10.65 -4.74
C ASN A 50 -8.22 11.00 -3.27
N GLY A 51 -7.30 11.95 -3.06
CA GLY A 51 -7.05 12.45 -1.72
C GLY A 51 -6.05 11.67 -0.89
N LYS A 52 -5.51 10.58 -1.42
CA LYS A 52 -4.52 9.79 -0.69
C LYS A 52 -3.34 9.48 -1.60
N THR A 53 -2.22 9.12 -1.00
CA THR A 53 -1.02 8.74 -1.75
C THR A 53 -1.32 7.52 -2.61
N SER A 54 -0.68 7.45 -3.76
CA SER A 54 -0.77 6.28 -4.63
C SER A 54 0.63 5.72 -4.85
N TRP A 55 0.69 4.52 -5.38
CA TRP A 55 1.96 3.85 -5.68
C TRP A 55 1.89 3.24 -7.06
N ILE A 56 3.03 3.24 -7.76
CA ILE A 56 3.12 2.72 -9.13
C ILE A 56 4.14 1.59 -9.15
N SER A 57 3.83 0.52 -9.85
CA SER A 57 4.74 -0.60 -9.97
C SER A 57 6.01 -0.18 -10.70
N THR A 58 7.14 -0.73 -10.24
CA THR A 58 8.43 -0.40 -10.85
C THR A 58 8.67 -1.22 -12.11
N VAL A 59 7.95 -2.30 -12.32
CA VAL A 59 8.19 -3.16 -13.48
C VAL A 59 6.95 -3.48 -14.31
N ASN A 60 5.79 -3.49 -13.70
CA ASN A 60 4.56 -3.78 -14.41
C ASN A 60 3.73 -2.52 -14.51
N ASN A 61 2.77 -2.50 -15.38
CA ASN A 61 1.95 -1.31 -15.56
C ASN A 61 0.76 -1.38 -14.63
N THR A 62 1.03 -1.44 -13.32
CA THR A 62 0.00 -1.53 -12.29
C THR A 62 0.21 -0.47 -11.24
N ALA A 63 -0.82 -0.20 -10.44
CA ALA A 63 -0.80 0.86 -9.45
C ALA A 63 -1.70 0.50 -8.27
N ILE A 64 -1.50 1.22 -7.16
CA ILE A 64 -2.30 1.09 -5.96
C ILE A 64 -2.88 2.46 -5.67
N TRP A 65 -4.19 2.55 -5.48
CA TRP A 65 -4.83 3.83 -5.20
C TRP A 65 -6.08 3.62 -4.34
N TYR A 66 -6.56 4.71 -3.78
CA TYR A 66 -7.74 4.69 -2.91
C TYR A 66 -9.00 4.99 -3.72
N VAL A 67 -10.08 4.26 -3.44
CA VAL A 67 -11.37 4.44 -4.10
C VAL A 67 -12.38 4.93 -3.04
N PRO A 68 -12.62 6.24 -2.98
CA PRO A 68 -13.47 6.80 -1.91
C PRO A 68 -14.89 6.29 -1.93
N GLN A 69 -15.40 5.99 -3.11
CA GLN A 69 -16.77 5.53 -3.25
C GLN A 69 -17.01 4.27 -2.43
N PHE A 70 -16.03 3.39 -2.35
CA PHE A 70 -16.15 2.16 -1.61
C PHE A 70 -15.32 2.16 -0.33
N LYS A 71 -14.55 3.23 -0.10
CA LYS A 71 -13.63 3.32 1.03
C LYS A 71 -12.68 2.14 1.06
N GLU A 72 -12.14 1.82 -0.11
CA GLU A 72 -11.27 0.67 -0.29
C GLU A 72 -9.99 1.04 -1.00
N TRP A 73 -8.95 0.27 -0.77
CA TRP A 73 -7.72 0.36 -1.52
C TRP A 73 -7.80 -0.59 -2.71
N ALA A 74 -7.34 -0.12 -3.86
CA ALA A 74 -7.43 -0.86 -5.10
C ALA A 74 -6.05 -1.10 -5.67
N ILE A 75 -5.86 -2.26 -6.30
CA ILE A 75 -4.67 -2.56 -7.07
C ILE A 75 -5.15 -2.96 -8.45
N GLY A 76 -4.68 -2.27 -9.46
CA GLY A 76 -5.13 -2.51 -10.82
C GLY A 76 -4.17 -1.94 -11.84
N SER A 77 -4.62 -1.88 -13.09
CA SER A 77 -3.83 -1.32 -14.16
C SER A 77 -3.56 0.16 -13.92
N ALA A 78 -2.36 0.60 -14.17
CA ALA A 78 -2.02 2.00 -14.01
C ALA A 78 -2.82 2.88 -14.96
N LEU A 79 -3.31 2.32 -16.06
CA LEU A 79 -4.15 3.07 -16.97
C LEU A 79 -5.50 3.39 -16.37
N GLN A 80 -5.89 2.68 -15.30
CA GLN A 80 -7.17 2.87 -14.66
C GLN A 80 -7.05 3.54 -13.30
N ILE A 81 -5.87 4.08 -12.99
CA ILE A 81 -5.64 4.67 -11.68
C ILE A 81 -6.68 5.74 -11.39
N GLY A 82 -7.22 5.72 -10.21
CA GLY A 82 -8.23 6.69 -9.79
C GLY A 82 -9.66 6.28 -10.08
N THR A 83 -9.88 5.22 -10.87
CA THR A 83 -11.22 4.76 -11.22
C THR A 83 -11.64 3.61 -10.32
N ASN A 84 -12.79 3.03 -10.61
CA ASN A 84 -13.27 1.87 -9.87
C ASN A 84 -12.81 0.55 -10.49
N TRP A 85 -12.09 0.61 -11.59
CA TRP A 85 -11.64 -0.59 -12.27
C TRP A 85 -10.38 -1.11 -11.59
N ARG A 86 -10.45 -2.28 -11.01
CA ARG A 86 -9.32 -2.87 -10.31
C ARG A 86 -9.46 -4.39 -10.28
N GLY A 87 -8.35 -5.07 -10.02
CA GLY A 87 -8.36 -6.52 -9.92
C GLY A 87 -8.26 -7.01 -8.49
N ILE A 88 -7.71 -6.17 -7.60
CA ILE A 88 -7.59 -6.50 -6.18
C ILE A 88 -8.17 -5.33 -5.41
N SER A 89 -8.87 -5.62 -4.32
CA SER A 89 -9.49 -4.58 -3.53
C SER A 89 -9.48 -4.97 -2.06
N SER A 90 -9.25 -4.00 -1.19
CA SER A 90 -9.43 -4.26 0.23
C SER A 90 -10.92 -4.45 0.49
N THR A 91 -11.25 -5.17 1.56
CA THR A 91 -12.63 -5.49 1.88
C THR A 91 -12.90 -5.11 3.32
N GLY A 92 -14.16 -5.20 3.71
CA GLY A 92 -14.51 -4.94 5.09
C GLY A 92 -15.07 -3.55 5.26
N ALA A 93 -15.59 -3.30 6.44
CA ALA A 93 -16.25 -2.05 6.73
C ALA A 93 -15.31 -0.96 7.19
N SER A 94 -14.10 -1.33 7.57
CA SER A 94 -13.15 -0.34 8.11
C SER A 94 -12.42 0.36 7.01
N GLU A 95 -12.18 1.63 7.22
CA GLU A 95 -11.42 2.42 6.28
C GLU A 95 -9.98 2.49 6.77
N TRP A 96 -9.04 2.12 5.93
CA TRP A 96 -7.63 2.07 6.31
C TRP A 96 -6.89 3.23 5.64
N ASP A 97 -6.04 3.90 6.42
CA ASP A 97 -5.33 5.06 5.89
C ASP A 97 -4.27 4.70 4.87
N CYS A 98 -3.77 3.49 4.92
CA CYS A 98 -2.70 3.05 4.03
C CYS A 98 -2.94 1.61 3.62
N PRO A 99 -2.51 1.23 2.42
CA PRO A 99 -2.75 -0.14 1.97
C PRO A 99 -2.07 -1.19 2.83
N HIS A 100 -0.89 -0.88 3.38
CA HIS A 100 -0.18 -1.86 4.16
C HIS A 100 -0.76 -2.03 5.57
N LEU A 101 -1.73 -1.20 5.92
CA LEU A 101 -2.42 -1.36 7.19
C LEU A 101 -3.63 -2.26 7.05
N VAL A 102 -4.02 -2.60 5.83
CA VAL A 102 -5.13 -3.51 5.60
C VAL A 102 -4.69 -4.91 6.02
N PRO A 103 -5.44 -5.57 6.91
CA PRO A 103 -5.05 -6.90 7.36
C PRO A 103 -5.02 -7.91 6.20
N ASN A 104 -4.16 -8.90 6.30
CA ASN A 104 -4.07 -9.91 5.26
C ASN A 104 -5.35 -10.72 5.09
N SER A 105 -6.28 -10.58 5.99
CA SER A 105 -7.57 -11.26 5.89
C SER A 105 -8.64 -10.40 5.21
N SER A 106 -8.28 -9.18 4.81
CA SER A 106 -9.27 -8.21 4.31
C SER A 106 -8.99 -7.79 2.89
N TRP A 107 -8.75 -8.75 2.03
CA TRP A 107 -8.52 -8.48 0.60
C TRP A 107 -9.38 -9.41 -0.24
N GLY A 108 -9.73 -8.95 -1.42
CA GLY A 108 -10.42 -9.76 -2.40
C GLY A 108 -9.81 -9.55 -3.78
N TYR A 109 -10.13 -10.42 -4.71
CA TYR A 109 -9.62 -10.31 -6.07
C TYR A 109 -10.67 -10.79 -7.06
N PHE A 110 -10.51 -10.36 -8.31
CA PHE A 110 -11.40 -10.77 -9.38
C PHE A 110 -10.81 -12.00 -10.06
N ASN A 111 -11.62 -13.05 -10.20
CA ASN A 111 -11.12 -14.31 -10.75
C ASN A 111 -11.69 -14.63 -12.13
N ASP A 112 -12.08 -13.59 -12.87
CA ASP A 112 -12.65 -13.71 -14.20
C ASP A 112 -14.11 -14.11 -14.22
N ALA A 113 -14.64 -14.59 -13.10
CA ALA A 113 -16.05 -14.91 -12.98
C ALA A 113 -16.75 -13.99 -12.00
N GLY A 114 -15.98 -13.38 -11.09
CA GLY A 114 -16.55 -12.48 -10.09
C GLY A 114 -15.51 -12.21 -9.01
N TRP A 115 -15.96 -11.48 -7.98
CA TRP A 115 -15.10 -11.14 -6.87
C TRP A 115 -15.06 -12.28 -5.87
N VAL A 116 -13.88 -12.57 -5.38
CA VAL A 116 -13.63 -13.66 -4.44
C VAL A 116 -12.94 -13.05 -3.22
N THR A 117 -13.39 -13.43 -2.04
CA THR A 117 -12.67 -13.05 -0.82
C THR A 117 -11.43 -13.93 -0.73
N ALA A 118 -10.27 -13.30 -0.63
CA ALA A 118 -9.02 -14.05 -0.58
C ALA A 118 -8.89 -14.75 0.77
N ASN A 119 -8.22 -15.90 0.77
CA ASN A 119 -7.90 -16.57 2.01
C ASN A 119 -6.81 -15.77 2.72
N PHE A 120 -6.74 -15.94 4.03
CA PHE A 120 -5.75 -15.22 4.83
C PHE A 120 -4.36 -15.45 4.27
N GLY A 121 -3.67 -14.37 3.97
CA GLY A 121 -2.30 -14.45 3.49
C GLY A 121 -2.14 -14.59 1.99
N ASP A 122 -3.22 -14.80 1.24
CA ASP A 122 -3.08 -14.91 -0.21
C ASP A 122 -2.75 -13.57 -0.85
N ILE A 123 -3.09 -12.48 -0.20
CA ILE A 123 -2.75 -11.13 -0.64
C ILE A 123 -2.14 -10.41 0.55
N SER A 124 -0.92 -9.93 0.37
CA SER A 124 -0.22 -9.22 1.43
C SER A 124 0.39 -7.96 0.85
N VAL A 125 0.16 -6.82 1.51
CA VAL A 125 0.76 -5.56 1.11
C VAL A 125 1.57 -5.09 2.30
N GLN A 126 2.88 -4.96 2.11
CA GLN A 126 3.76 -4.61 3.20
C GLN A 126 4.58 -3.39 2.85
N CYS A 127 4.90 -2.61 3.86
CA CYS A 127 5.76 -1.46 3.69
C CYS A 127 7.21 -1.91 3.73
N HIS A 128 7.98 -1.53 2.73
CA HIS A 128 9.37 -1.89 2.65
C HIS A 128 10.22 -0.67 2.99
N MET A 129 10.80 -0.67 4.17
CA MET A 129 11.57 0.47 4.66
C MET A 129 13.05 0.20 4.50
N GLU A 130 13.48 0.28 3.27
CA GLU A 130 14.84 -0.06 2.94
C GLU A 130 15.89 0.75 3.64
N SER A 131 15.68 2.05 3.73
CA SER A 131 16.66 2.90 4.35
C SER A 131 16.88 2.52 5.81
N GLU A 132 15.83 2.11 6.48
CA GLU A 132 15.93 1.73 7.85
C GLU A 132 16.78 0.48 7.99
N GLY A 133 16.61 -0.45 7.10
CA GLY A 133 17.41 -1.65 7.11
C GLY A 133 18.86 -1.35 6.87
N SER A 134 19.13 -0.40 6.02
CA SER A 134 20.50 -0.03 5.73
C SER A 134 21.18 0.52 6.95
N GLU A 135 20.51 1.31 7.71
CA GLU A 135 21.09 1.86 8.92
C GLU A 135 21.44 0.79 9.90
N SER A 136 20.59 -0.17 10.02
CA SER A 136 20.85 -1.26 10.94
C SER A 136 22.12 -1.99 10.55
N LYS A 137 22.31 -2.20 9.28
CA LYS A 137 23.48 -2.91 8.84
C LYS A 137 24.73 -2.13 9.13
N ILE A 138 24.70 -0.85 8.95
CA ILE A 138 25.85 -0.03 9.21
C ILE A 138 26.26 -0.14 10.65
N ILE A 139 25.32 -0.12 11.54
CA ILE A 139 25.61 -0.24 12.96
C ILE A 139 26.29 -1.55 13.26
N ASN A 140 25.80 -2.60 12.64
CA ASN A 140 26.38 -3.90 12.87
C ASN A 140 27.81 -3.96 12.42
N ASP A 141 28.10 -3.37 11.29
CA ASP A 141 29.45 -3.37 10.80
C ASP A 141 30.39 -2.70 11.77
N ASN A 142 29.96 -1.61 12.32
CA ASN A 142 30.80 -0.91 13.27
C ASN A 142 31.11 -1.75 14.48
N SER A 143 30.15 -2.47 14.93
CA SER A 143 30.37 -3.25 16.13
C SER A 143 31.31 -4.38 15.85
N ASN A 144 31.44 -4.80 14.64
CA ASN A 144 32.33 -5.88 14.31
C ASN A 144 33.76 -5.48 14.22
N LYS A 145 34.01 -4.19 14.29
CA LYS A 145 35.34 -3.75 14.12
C LYS A 145 36.03 -3.42 15.35
N PRO A 146 35.98 -3.88 16.37
CA PRO A 146 36.57 -3.43 17.65
C PRO A 146 38.01 -3.25 17.68
#